data_bb8c187f1eb4a4fcf65ccddb65fcbeaa
#
_entry.id   bb8c187f1eb4a4fcf65ccddb65fcbeaa
#
_cell.length_a   1.000
_cell.length_b   1.000
_cell.length_c   1.000
_cell.angle_alpha   90.00
_cell.angle_beta   90.00
_cell.angle_gamma   90.00
#
_symmetry.space_group_name_H-M   'P 1'
#
loop_
_entity.id
_entity.type
_entity.pdbx_description
1 polymer ?
#
loop_
_entity_poly.entity_id
_entity_poly.type
_entity_poly.pdbx_seq_one_letter_code
_entity_poly.pdbx_strand_id
1 'polypeptide(L)'
;MTRIRPVLKNYDWGDTSFIPNLLGDAPTGAPVAEAWFGTHPSGEATFPDGRPLSAVTGPLPFMVKFIAAAQPLSLQVHPSLAQAREGFARENAAGIALGDPKRNYRDDSDKPELLVALTPFSALCGFHDPGATAGWFRALGWNELADSLDQLGLEGFVRSALSDNSFTVPTNLPQWAAKLHDAHPNDPAVLVALLMHWVELSPGECLALDAGVLHAYLSGCAVEVMNGSDNVIRAGFTTKHCDRNELLRITSFEPSPSPVKRPENGVYPSTGSYLLTSHDPGSTIAATQTTVVVTTTGESHVLLAGETLRVETGTAFAATAGTPR
;
A
#
# COMPACT_ATOMS: atom_id res chain seq x y z
N MET A 1 -17.58 -23.72 -0.05
CA MET A 1 -16.13 -23.38 -0.08
C MET A 1 -15.56 -23.74 -1.45
N THR A 2 -15.00 -22.78 -2.16
CA THR A 2 -14.41 -23.02 -3.50
C THR A 2 -13.03 -22.37 -3.61
N ARG A 3 -12.06 -23.12 -4.14
CA ARG A 3 -10.73 -22.61 -4.43
C ARG A 3 -10.79 -21.53 -5.50
N ILE A 4 -9.92 -20.50 -5.38
CA ILE A 4 -9.76 -19.45 -6.39
C ILE A 4 -8.28 -19.33 -6.79
N ARG A 5 -8.03 -18.76 -7.95
CA ARG A 5 -6.69 -18.47 -8.48
C ARG A 5 -6.51 -16.97 -8.62
N PRO A 6 -5.38 -16.41 -8.18
CA PRO A 6 -5.11 -14.99 -8.33
C PRO A 6 -4.74 -14.61 -9.76
N VAL A 7 -4.80 -13.31 -10.04
CA VAL A 7 -4.09 -12.70 -11.17
C VAL A 7 -2.71 -12.24 -10.69
N LEU A 8 -1.66 -12.63 -11.40
CA LEU A 8 -0.30 -12.23 -11.10
C LEU A 8 0.05 -10.91 -11.81
N LYS A 9 0.79 -10.05 -11.12
CA LYS A 9 1.33 -8.80 -11.65
C LYS A 9 2.86 -8.84 -11.57
N ASN A 10 3.50 -8.66 -12.72
CA ASN A 10 4.93 -8.82 -12.92
C ASN A 10 5.63 -7.46 -13.04
N TYR A 11 5.50 -6.61 -12.01
CA TYR A 11 6.21 -5.34 -11.96
C TYR A 11 7.69 -5.56 -11.61
N ASP A 12 8.57 -4.70 -12.15
CA ASP A 12 10.03 -4.83 -12.03
C ASP A 12 10.54 -4.78 -10.58
N TRP A 13 9.79 -4.15 -9.67
CA TRP A 13 10.12 -4.10 -8.25
C TRP A 13 9.81 -5.39 -7.47
N GLY A 14 9.18 -6.38 -8.11
CA GLY A 14 8.72 -7.60 -7.48
C GLY A 14 9.86 -8.55 -7.08
N ASP A 15 9.63 -9.34 -6.02
CA ASP A 15 10.48 -10.49 -5.69
C ASP A 15 10.28 -11.61 -6.73
N THR A 16 11.34 -12.40 -6.97
CA THR A 16 11.33 -13.42 -8.02
C THR A 16 10.92 -14.81 -7.52
N SER A 17 10.73 -14.99 -6.22
CA SER A 17 10.59 -16.30 -5.60
C SER A 17 9.43 -16.40 -4.60
N PHE A 18 9.14 -15.35 -3.83
CA PHE A 18 8.22 -15.44 -2.71
C PHE A 18 6.80 -15.84 -3.13
N ILE A 19 6.17 -15.07 -4.04
CA ILE A 19 4.80 -15.37 -4.49
C ILE A 19 4.74 -16.71 -5.25
N PRO A 20 5.64 -17.02 -6.20
CA PRO A 20 5.67 -18.34 -6.81
C PRO A 20 5.73 -19.49 -5.79
N ASN A 21 6.71 -19.45 -4.87
CA ASN A 21 6.84 -20.48 -3.83
C ASN A 21 5.59 -20.57 -2.93
N LEU A 22 5.02 -19.43 -2.55
CA LEU A 22 3.79 -19.36 -1.76
C LEU A 22 2.61 -20.04 -2.46
N LEU A 23 2.49 -19.88 -3.79
CA LEU A 23 1.42 -20.48 -4.58
C LEU A 23 1.72 -21.93 -5.00
N GLY A 24 2.89 -22.47 -4.66
CA GLY A 24 3.33 -23.82 -5.02
C GLY A 24 3.88 -23.93 -6.44
N ASP A 25 4.21 -22.80 -7.07
CA ASP A 25 4.81 -22.75 -8.40
C ASP A 25 6.34 -22.67 -8.31
N ALA A 26 7.04 -23.23 -9.30
CA ALA A 26 8.47 -23.08 -9.40
C ALA A 26 8.83 -21.65 -9.84
N PRO A 27 9.75 -20.94 -9.12
CA PRO A 27 10.22 -19.63 -9.53
C PRO A 27 10.89 -19.68 -10.91
N THR A 28 10.53 -18.76 -11.80
CA THR A 28 11.12 -18.65 -13.15
C THR A 28 12.30 -17.68 -13.20
N GLY A 29 12.59 -16.98 -12.10
CA GLY A 29 13.56 -15.89 -12.04
C GLY A 29 12.99 -14.53 -12.51
N ALA A 30 11.79 -14.51 -13.09
CA ALA A 30 11.09 -13.26 -13.41
C ALA A 30 10.39 -12.70 -12.15
N PRO A 31 10.30 -11.36 -11.99
CA PRO A 31 9.61 -10.77 -10.85
C PRO A 31 8.11 -11.09 -10.86
N VAL A 32 7.58 -11.42 -9.68
CA VAL A 32 6.14 -11.52 -9.40
C VAL A 32 5.86 -10.63 -8.21
N ALA A 33 5.40 -9.43 -8.50
CA ALA A 33 5.25 -8.35 -7.54
C ALA A 33 3.99 -8.49 -6.68
N GLU A 34 2.88 -8.90 -7.32
CA GLU A 34 1.59 -9.02 -6.65
C GLU A 34 0.80 -10.24 -7.14
N ALA A 35 -0.03 -10.80 -6.26
CA ALA A 35 -1.07 -11.78 -6.59
C ALA A 35 -2.42 -11.26 -6.10
N TRP A 36 -3.36 -11.03 -7.01
CA TRP A 36 -4.64 -10.36 -6.74
C TRP A 36 -5.80 -11.34 -6.59
N PHE A 37 -6.52 -11.23 -5.48
CA PHE A 37 -7.72 -12.02 -5.16
C PHE A 37 -8.90 -11.07 -4.98
N GLY A 38 -9.70 -10.89 -6.02
CA GLY A 38 -10.83 -9.97 -6.04
C GLY A 38 -11.48 -9.90 -7.42
N THR A 39 -12.40 -8.96 -7.57
CA THR A 39 -13.19 -8.75 -8.81
C THR A 39 -12.81 -7.44 -9.52
N HIS A 40 -11.54 -7.02 -9.38
CA HIS A 40 -11.08 -5.75 -9.93
C HIS A 40 -11.05 -5.78 -11.48
N PRO A 41 -11.55 -4.73 -12.19
CA PRO A 41 -11.61 -4.72 -13.66
C PRO A 41 -10.27 -4.91 -14.37
N SER A 42 -9.16 -4.44 -13.75
CA SER A 42 -7.80 -4.59 -14.29
C SER A 42 -7.20 -5.99 -14.04
N GLY A 43 -7.93 -6.89 -13.37
CA GLY A 43 -7.48 -8.26 -13.11
C GLY A 43 -8.34 -8.96 -12.07
N GLU A 44 -9.18 -9.88 -12.52
CA GLU A 44 -10.13 -10.61 -11.69
C GLU A 44 -9.64 -12.04 -11.41
N ALA A 45 -9.72 -12.46 -10.14
CA ALA A 45 -9.48 -13.85 -9.75
C ALA A 45 -10.46 -14.83 -10.43
N THR A 46 -10.03 -16.05 -10.62
CA THR A 46 -10.83 -17.07 -11.31
C THR A 46 -10.98 -18.34 -10.47
N PHE A 47 -12.03 -19.08 -10.74
CA PHE A 47 -12.14 -20.47 -10.30
C PHE A 47 -11.22 -21.39 -11.10
N PRO A 48 -10.93 -22.63 -10.62
CA PRO A 48 -10.11 -23.59 -11.37
C PRO A 48 -10.67 -23.96 -12.76
N ASP A 49 -11.96 -23.82 -12.98
CA ASP A 49 -12.64 -24.05 -14.26
C ASP A 49 -12.59 -22.83 -15.21
N GLY A 50 -11.91 -21.75 -14.80
CA GLY A 50 -11.72 -20.53 -15.60
C GLY A 50 -12.83 -19.50 -15.45
N ARG A 51 -13.91 -19.79 -14.73
CA ARG A 51 -14.98 -18.79 -14.48
C ARG A 51 -14.45 -17.64 -13.64
N PRO A 52 -14.83 -16.38 -13.94
CA PRO A 52 -14.46 -15.24 -13.12
C PRO A 52 -15.12 -15.30 -11.73
N LEU A 53 -14.46 -14.76 -10.72
CA LEU A 53 -14.95 -14.74 -9.34
C LEU A 53 -16.31 -14.04 -9.23
N SER A 54 -16.48 -12.92 -9.96
CA SER A 54 -17.72 -12.13 -9.99
C SER A 54 -18.94 -12.90 -10.50
N ALA A 55 -18.75 -13.96 -11.29
CA ALA A 55 -19.85 -14.80 -11.74
C ALA A 55 -20.59 -15.52 -10.58
N VAL A 56 -19.95 -15.62 -9.41
CA VAL A 56 -20.51 -16.26 -8.22
C VAL A 56 -20.75 -15.24 -7.09
N THR A 57 -19.83 -14.29 -6.91
CA THR A 57 -19.87 -13.33 -5.81
C THR A 57 -20.57 -12.02 -6.15
N GLY A 58 -20.73 -11.72 -7.45
CA GLY A 58 -20.90 -10.33 -7.89
C GLY A 58 -19.61 -9.51 -7.65
N PRO A 59 -19.64 -8.18 -7.93
CA PRO A 59 -18.55 -7.29 -7.61
C PRO A 59 -18.27 -7.24 -6.11
N LEU A 60 -17.01 -7.38 -5.71
CA LEU A 60 -16.57 -7.21 -4.31
C LEU A 60 -16.11 -5.76 -4.11
N PRO A 61 -16.46 -5.11 -2.98
CA PRO A 61 -16.03 -3.75 -2.69
C PRO A 61 -14.56 -3.64 -2.27
N PHE A 62 -13.88 -4.77 -2.14
CA PHE A 62 -12.50 -4.88 -1.71
C PHE A 62 -11.71 -5.86 -2.57
N MET A 63 -10.39 -5.78 -2.48
CA MET A 63 -9.44 -6.73 -3.05
C MET A 63 -8.41 -7.13 -2.01
N VAL A 64 -8.04 -8.42 -1.99
CA VAL A 64 -6.92 -8.95 -1.22
C VAL A 64 -5.75 -9.17 -2.16
N LYS A 65 -4.53 -8.86 -1.72
CA LYS A 65 -3.31 -9.14 -2.48
C LYS A 65 -2.26 -9.79 -1.59
N PHE A 66 -1.41 -10.62 -2.19
CA PHE A 66 -0.03 -10.74 -1.72
C PHE A 66 0.81 -9.70 -2.43
N ILE A 67 1.68 -9.01 -1.68
CA ILE A 67 2.72 -8.11 -2.19
C ILE A 67 4.07 -8.69 -1.83
N ALA A 68 5.01 -8.68 -2.78
CA ALA A 68 6.40 -9.09 -2.57
C ALA A 68 7.34 -8.05 -3.18
N ALA A 69 7.81 -7.12 -2.35
CA ALA A 69 8.68 -6.04 -2.74
C ALA A 69 10.16 -6.40 -2.54
N ALA A 70 10.90 -6.54 -3.64
CA ALA A 70 12.36 -6.67 -3.64
C ALA A 70 13.04 -5.30 -3.76
N GLN A 71 12.33 -4.29 -4.27
CA GLN A 71 12.80 -2.91 -4.42
C GLN A 71 11.73 -1.93 -3.96
N PRO A 72 12.11 -0.67 -3.62
CA PRO A 72 11.16 0.35 -3.20
C PRO A 72 10.07 0.62 -4.23
N LEU A 73 8.83 0.73 -3.76
CA LEU A 73 7.71 1.25 -4.52
C LEU A 73 7.71 2.79 -4.45
N SER A 74 6.92 3.42 -5.33
CA SER A 74 6.80 4.88 -5.35
C SER A 74 6.34 5.46 -4.02
N LEU A 75 6.86 6.64 -3.69
CA LEU A 75 6.29 7.50 -2.65
C LEU A 75 4.96 8.04 -3.16
N GLN A 76 3.86 7.74 -2.45
CA GLN A 76 2.50 7.96 -2.94
C GLN A 76 1.50 8.27 -1.85
N VAL A 77 0.36 8.82 -2.27
CA VAL A 77 -0.79 9.11 -1.41
C VAL A 77 -2.08 8.78 -2.15
N HIS A 78 -3.13 8.41 -1.39
CA HIS A 78 -4.46 8.14 -1.92
C HIS A 78 -5.45 9.22 -1.52
N PRO A 79 -6.38 9.62 -2.43
CA PRO A 79 -7.39 10.62 -2.15
C PRO A 79 -8.47 10.08 -1.21
N SER A 80 -9.13 10.98 -0.48
CA SER A 80 -10.42 10.70 0.15
C SER A 80 -11.51 10.51 -0.93
N LEU A 81 -12.64 9.91 -0.55
CA LEU A 81 -13.77 9.71 -1.46
C LEU A 81 -14.24 11.02 -2.11
N ALA A 82 -14.29 12.11 -1.33
CA ALA A 82 -14.66 13.44 -1.86
C ALA A 82 -13.64 13.95 -2.90
N GLN A 83 -12.35 13.83 -2.59
CA GLN A 83 -11.26 14.22 -3.50
C GLN A 83 -11.22 13.35 -4.75
N ALA A 84 -11.48 12.03 -4.62
CA ALA A 84 -11.55 11.11 -5.75
C ALA A 84 -12.66 11.48 -6.73
N ARG A 85 -13.87 11.72 -6.23
CA ARG A 85 -15.03 12.16 -7.03
C ARG A 85 -14.78 13.51 -7.73
N GLU A 86 -14.26 14.48 -7.00
CA GLU A 86 -13.91 15.80 -7.56
C GLU A 86 -12.83 15.67 -8.65
N GLY A 87 -11.73 14.96 -8.35
CA GLY A 87 -10.62 14.76 -9.27
C GLY A 87 -11.02 13.99 -10.52
N PHE A 88 -11.78 12.91 -10.37
CA PHE A 88 -12.30 12.14 -11.49
C PHE A 88 -13.21 12.96 -12.41
N ALA A 89 -14.14 13.73 -11.83
CA ALA A 89 -15.00 14.62 -12.60
C ALA A 89 -14.20 15.72 -13.32
N ARG A 90 -13.21 16.33 -12.65
CA ARG A 90 -12.33 17.36 -13.21
C ARG A 90 -11.51 16.83 -14.39
N GLU A 91 -10.88 15.65 -14.27
CA GLU A 91 -10.09 15.05 -15.35
C GLU A 91 -10.96 14.59 -16.52
N ASN A 92 -12.17 14.10 -16.26
CA ASN A 92 -13.17 13.80 -17.31
C ASN A 92 -13.57 15.06 -18.07
N ALA A 93 -13.87 16.17 -17.37
CA ALA A 93 -14.21 17.45 -18.00
C ALA A 93 -13.04 18.03 -18.81
N ALA A 94 -11.81 17.78 -18.40
CA ALA A 94 -10.60 18.14 -19.14
C ALA A 94 -10.31 17.24 -20.35
N GLY A 95 -11.09 16.16 -20.55
CA GLY A 95 -10.90 15.23 -21.65
C GLY A 95 -9.69 14.31 -21.53
N ILE A 96 -9.12 14.14 -20.32
CA ILE A 96 -8.01 13.23 -20.09
C ILE A 96 -8.52 11.79 -20.12
N ALA A 97 -8.02 10.99 -21.05
CA ALA A 97 -8.45 9.61 -21.22
C ALA A 97 -8.14 8.75 -19.98
N LEU A 98 -8.97 7.75 -19.65
CA LEU A 98 -8.73 6.84 -18.51
C LEU A 98 -7.38 6.11 -18.58
N GLY A 99 -6.92 5.78 -19.80
CA GLY A 99 -5.63 5.14 -20.05
C GLY A 99 -4.43 6.09 -20.15
N ASP A 100 -4.64 7.41 -20.04
CA ASP A 100 -3.55 8.37 -20.14
C ASP A 100 -2.56 8.18 -18.96
N PRO A 101 -1.25 8.03 -19.20
CA PRO A 101 -0.27 7.87 -18.14
C PRO A 101 -0.19 9.07 -17.17
N LYS A 102 -0.68 10.24 -17.56
CA LYS A 102 -0.74 11.46 -16.72
C LYS A 102 -2.01 11.55 -15.88
N ARG A 103 -2.96 10.64 -16.09
CA ARG A 103 -4.22 10.66 -15.35
C ARG A 103 -3.99 10.18 -13.91
N ASN A 104 -4.38 11.01 -12.93
CA ASN A 104 -4.29 10.72 -11.50
C ASN A 104 -5.51 9.92 -11.00
N TYR A 105 -6.71 10.27 -11.47
CA TYR A 105 -7.98 9.72 -10.99
C TYR A 105 -8.59 8.77 -12.04
N ARG A 106 -8.43 7.47 -11.81
CA ARG A 106 -8.91 6.42 -12.73
C ARG A 106 -10.34 6.00 -12.45
N ASP A 107 -10.81 6.26 -11.24
CA ASP A 107 -12.16 6.02 -10.75
C ASP A 107 -12.57 7.09 -9.73
N ASP A 108 -13.81 7.06 -9.27
CA ASP A 108 -14.38 8.01 -8.30
C ASP A 108 -14.39 7.49 -6.86
N SER A 109 -13.58 6.46 -6.58
CA SER A 109 -13.49 5.79 -5.28
C SER A 109 -12.24 6.20 -4.51
N ASP A 110 -12.33 6.16 -3.17
CA ASP A 110 -11.17 6.20 -2.29
C ASP A 110 -10.40 4.87 -2.30
N LYS A 111 -9.18 4.89 -1.77
CA LYS A 111 -8.30 3.73 -1.74
C LYS A 111 -7.64 3.57 -0.36
N PRO A 112 -8.42 3.40 0.71
CA PRO A 112 -7.84 3.01 1.98
C PRO A 112 -7.22 1.61 1.87
N GLU A 113 -6.06 1.43 2.51
CA GLU A 113 -5.28 0.19 2.46
C GLU A 113 -4.96 -0.30 3.86
N LEU A 114 -4.88 -1.60 4.02
CA LEU A 114 -4.37 -2.28 5.19
C LEU A 114 -3.30 -3.29 4.74
N LEU A 115 -2.07 -3.08 5.18
CA LEU A 115 -0.96 -3.99 4.89
C LEU A 115 -0.61 -4.76 6.17
N VAL A 116 -0.49 -6.08 6.07
CA VAL A 116 -0.04 -6.98 7.16
C VAL A 116 1.24 -7.69 6.74
N ALA A 117 2.31 -7.48 7.48
CA ALA A 117 3.61 -8.10 7.18
C ALA A 117 3.57 -9.63 7.30
N LEU A 118 4.11 -10.33 6.31
CA LEU A 118 4.34 -11.79 6.33
C LEU A 118 5.81 -12.14 6.59
N THR A 119 6.72 -11.24 6.22
CA THR A 119 8.15 -11.29 6.51
C THR A 119 8.54 -9.99 7.21
N PRO A 120 9.77 -9.80 7.71
CA PRO A 120 10.24 -8.46 8.04
C PRO A 120 9.95 -7.53 6.87
N PHE A 121 9.26 -6.41 7.14
CA PHE A 121 8.74 -5.50 6.11
C PHE A 121 9.13 -4.07 6.44
N SER A 122 9.80 -3.39 5.49
CA SER A 122 10.24 -2.00 5.65
C SER A 122 9.35 -1.05 4.86
N ALA A 123 8.93 0.05 5.49
CA ALA A 123 8.07 1.05 4.86
C ALA A 123 8.34 2.48 5.38
N LEU A 124 7.87 3.45 4.62
CA LEU A 124 7.66 4.84 5.04
C LEU A 124 6.16 5.07 5.22
N CYS A 125 5.74 5.73 6.31
CA CYS A 125 4.31 5.94 6.55
C CYS A 125 4.03 7.16 7.44
N GLY A 126 3.40 8.20 6.87
CA GLY A 126 3.04 9.42 7.59
C GLY A 126 4.25 10.23 8.08
N PHE A 127 4.00 11.37 8.67
CA PHE A 127 5.05 12.30 9.09
C PHE A 127 5.35 12.22 10.59
N HIS A 128 6.63 12.36 10.93
CA HIS A 128 7.09 12.64 12.28
C HIS A 128 6.67 14.05 12.74
N ASP A 129 6.73 14.30 14.03
CA ASP A 129 6.68 15.64 14.60
C ASP A 129 7.80 16.51 14.01
N PRO A 130 7.48 17.68 13.41
CA PRO A 130 8.46 18.52 12.74
C PRO A 130 9.55 19.05 13.69
N GLY A 131 9.22 19.36 14.95
CA GLY A 131 10.20 19.82 15.94
C GLY A 131 11.20 18.72 16.32
N ALA A 132 10.69 17.49 16.51
CA ALA A 132 11.56 16.32 16.75
C ALA A 132 12.45 16.05 15.54
N THR A 133 11.91 16.16 14.32
CA THR A 133 12.67 15.99 13.07
C THR A 133 13.74 17.06 12.89
N ALA A 134 13.43 18.33 13.14
CA ALA A 134 14.41 19.42 13.10
C ALA A 134 15.54 19.20 14.14
N GLY A 135 15.19 18.73 15.35
CA GLY A 135 16.17 18.35 16.35
C GLY A 135 17.10 17.22 15.89
N TRP A 136 16.54 16.20 15.24
CA TRP A 136 17.32 15.10 14.65
C TRP A 136 18.22 15.58 13.51
N PHE A 137 17.75 16.46 12.62
CA PHE A 137 18.55 17.06 11.55
C PHE A 137 19.76 17.83 12.14
N ARG A 138 19.55 18.62 13.19
CA ARG A 138 20.66 19.34 13.87
C ARG A 138 21.68 18.38 14.47
N ALA A 139 21.23 17.29 15.07
CA ALA A 139 22.13 16.27 15.62
C ALA A 139 23.00 15.59 14.55
N LEU A 140 22.55 15.55 13.29
CA LEU A 140 23.30 15.05 12.15
C LEU A 140 24.14 16.12 11.42
N GLY A 141 24.07 17.38 11.89
CA GLY A 141 24.76 18.52 11.26
C GLY A 141 24.03 19.12 10.05
N TRP A 142 22.77 18.76 9.81
CA TRP A 142 21.95 19.25 8.71
C TRP A 142 21.20 20.53 9.09
N ASN A 143 21.93 21.55 9.53
CA ASN A 143 21.34 22.77 10.09
C ASN A 143 20.46 23.52 9.10
N GLU A 144 20.84 23.62 7.82
CA GLU A 144 20.03 24.30 6.80
C GLU A 144 18.66 23.63 6.59
N LEU A 145 18.61 22.28 6.63
CA LEU A 145 17.35 21.55 6.52
C LEU A 145 16.49 21.73 7.78
N ALA A 146 17.13 21.72 8.96
CA ALA A 146 16.43 21.94 10.23
C ALA A 146 15.81 23.34 10.29
N ASP A 147 16.58 24.38 9.97
CA ASP A 147 16.12 25.77 9.99
C ASP A 147 15.01 26.01 8.94
N SER A 148 15.14 25.37 7.78
CA SER A 148 14.09 25.41 6.75
C SER A 148 12.80 24.72 7.21
N LEU A 149 12.90 23.59 7.91
CA LEU A 149 11.73 22.89 8.46
C LEU A 149 11.04 23.70 9.55
N ASP A 150 11.80 24.33 10.45
CA ASP A 150 11.25 25.22 11.49
C ASP A 150 10.57 26.45 10.89
N GLN A 151 11.13 27.00 9.81
CA GLN A 151 10.59 28.20 9.15
C GLN A 151 9.35 27.90 8.29
N LEU A 152 9.37 26.82 7.53
CA LEU A 152 8.36 26.50 6.51
C LEU A 152 7.26 25.55 7.00
N GLY A 153 7.50 24.82 8.08
CA GLY A 153 6.66 23.71 8.51
C GLY A 153 6.71 22.53 7.55
N LEU A 154 5.98 21.46 7.84
CA LEU A 154 5.99 20.23 7.02
C LEU A 154 5.55 20.49 5.57
N GLU A 155 4.39 21.12 5.35
CA GLU A 155 3.88 21.38 4.02
C GLU A 155 4.83 22.24 3.19
N GLY A 156 5.31 23.35 3.77
CA GLY A 156 6.22 24.27 3.10
C GLY A 156 7.55 23.62 2.76
N PHE A 157 8.10 22.80 3.64
CA PHE A 157 9.33 22.05 3.39
C PHE A 157 9.14 21.05 2.25
N VAL A 158 8.07 20.20 2.30
CA VAL A 158 7.78 19.23 1.23
C VAL A 158 7.56 19.92 -0.11
N ARG A 159 6.83 21.03 -0.13
CA ARG A 159 6.63 21.86 -1.34
C ARG A 159 7.94 22.32 -1.93
N SER A 160 8.82 22.90 -1.12
CA SER A 160 10.14 23.37 -1.56
C SER A 160 11.03 22.23 -2.03
N ALA A 161 11.08 21.13 -1.27
CA ALA A 161 11.88 19.96 -1.64
C ALA A 161 11.47 19.37 -3.00
N LEU A 162 10.15 19.28 -3.26
CA LEU A 162 9.66 18.68 -4.50
C LEU A 162 9.64 19.64 -5.71
N SER A 163 9.61 20.97 -5.50
CA SER A 163 9.42 21.94 -6.61
C SER A 163 10.72 22.50 -7.18
N ASP A 164 11.68 22.87 -6.34
CA ASP A 164 12.72 23.81 -6.73
C ASP A 164 14.15 23.25 -6.68
N ASN A 165 14.34 21.99 -6.28
CA ASN A 165 15.66 21.43 -5.92
C ASN A 165 16.45 22.37 -4.98
N SER A 166 15.71 23.09 -4.11
CA SER A 166 16.26 24.13 -3.23
C SER A 166 17.13 23.56 -2.11
N PHE A 167 17.07 22.26 -1.88
CA PHE A 167 17.84 21.60 -0.84
C PHE A 167 18.86 20.63 -1.43
N THR A 168 20.05 20.60 -0.84
CA THR A 168 21.04 19.58 -1.14
C THR A 168 20.79 18.35 -0.28
N VAL A 169 20.78 17.17 -0.90
CA VAL A 169 20.68 15.90 -0.18
C VAL A 169 21.97 15.68 0.62
N PRO A 170 21.89 15.45 1.96
CA PRO A 170 23.08 15.20 2.77
C PRO A 170 23.83 13.93 2.34
N THR A 171 25.15 13.93 2.45
CA THR A 171 25.99 12.78 2.11
C THR A 171 26.06 11.72 3.21
N ASN A 172 25.74 12.10 4.46
CA ASN A 172 25.75 11.22 5.63
C ASN A 172 24.34 10.74 5.99
N LEU A 173 23.59 10.26 4.96
CA LEU A 173 22.24 9.72 5.15
C LEU A 173 22.24 8.47 6.05
N PRO A 174 21.14 8.23 6.81
CA PRO A 174 20.89 6.93 7.41
C PRO A 174 20.89 5.82 6.35
N GLN A 175 21.29 4.60 6.73
CA GLN A 175 21.48 3.50 5.78
C GLN A 175 20.25 3.24 4.90
N TRP A 176 19.04 3.30 5.47
CA TRP A 176 17.80 3.09 4.73
C TRP A 176 17.57 4.19 3.68
N ALA A 177 17.84 5.46 4.04
CA ALA A 177 17.69 6.60 3.14
C ALA A 177 18.79 6.63 2.07
N ALA A 178 20.02 6.21 2.41
CA ALA A 178 21.11 6.07 1.45
C ALA A 178 20.76 5.02 0.37
N LYS A 179 20.24 3.86 0.77
CA LYS A 179 19.78 2.84 -0.19
C LYS A 179 18.69 3.36 -1.13
N LEU A 180 17.77 4.17 -0.60
CA LEU A 180 16.69 4.77 -1.39
C LEU A 180 17.23 5.82 -2.36
N HIS A 181 18.19 6.65 -1.91
CA HIS A 181 18.87 7.63 -2.74
C HIS A 181 19.71 6.97 -3.85
N ASP A 182 20.40 5.87 -3.54
CA ASP A 182 21.19 5.10 -4.52
C ASP A 182 20.30 4.46 -5.59
N ALA A 183 19.11 3.97 -5.19
CA ALA A 183 18.13 3.41 -6.12
C ALA A 183 17.47 4.48 -7.01
N HIS A 184 17.35 5.72 -6.52
CA HIS A 184 16.71 6.84 -7.20
C HIS A 184 17.60 8.09 -7.14
N PRO A 185 18.75 8.12 -7.86
CA PRO A 185 19.66 9.25 -7.84
C PRO A 185 18.97 10.55 -8.29
N ASN A 186 19.22 11.63 -7.57
CA ASN A 186 18.65 12.95 -7.83
C ASN A 186 17.12 13.07 -7.65
N ASP A 187 16.45 12.09 -7.09
CA ASP A 187 15.03 12.22 -6.75
C ASP A 187 14.90 13.00 -5.43
N PRO A 188 14.30 14.20 -5.44
CA PRO A 188 14.14 15.03 -4.24
C PRO A 188 13.20 14.40 -3.21
N ALA A 189 12.44 13.39 -3.57
CA ALA A 189 11.56 12.66 -2.66
C ALA A 189 12.33 12.00 -1.49
N VAL A 190 13.64 11.79 -1.62
CA VAL A 190 14.47 11.33 -0.49
C VAL A 190 14.43 12.31 0.68
N LEU A 191 14.39 13.62 0.42
CA LEU A 191 14.27 14.65 1.47
C LEU A 191 12.91 14.60 2.17
N VAL A 192 11.86 14.28 1.41
CA VAL A 192 10.51 14.07 1.97
C VAL A 192 10.50 12.80 2.84
N ALA A 193 11.15 11.74 2.39
CA ALA A 193 11.28 10.51 3.16
C ALA A 193 11.93 10.70 4.54
N LEU A 194 12.88 11.65 4.67
CA LEU A 194 13.53 11.98 5.95
C LEU A 194 12.57 12.63 6.97
N LEU A 195 11.42 13.13 6.55
CA LEU A 195 10.36 13.67 7.43
C LEU A 195 9.38 12.60 7.89
N MET A 196 9.45 11.40 7.32
CA MET A 196 8.46 10.33 7.51
C MET A 196 8.92 9.30 8.53
N HIS A 197 7.96 8.61 9.13
CA HIS A 197 8.27 7.40 9.90
C HIS A 197 8.84 6.34 8.95
N TRP A 198 10.11 6.01 9.11
CA TRP A 198 10.67 4.77 8.62
C TRP A 198 10.38 3.68 9.64
N VAL A 199 9.73 2.62 9.23
CA VAL A 199 9.30 1.53 10.09
C VAL A 199 9.75 0.18 9.56
N GLU A 200 10.05 -0.74 10.49
CA GLU A 200 10.25 -2.16 10.22
C GLU A 200 9.15 -2.94 10.95
N LEU A 201 8.32 -3.63 10.20
CA LEU A 201 7.26 -4.46 10.74
C LEU A 201 7.76 -5.90 10.88
N SER A 202 7.44 -6.51 12.01
CA SER A 202 7.53 -7.96 12.21
C SER A 202 6.31 -8.65 11.59
N PRO A 203 6.41 -9.95 11.22
CA PRO A 203 5.25 -10.71 10.77
C PRO A 203 4.06 -10.58 11.71
N GLY A 204 2.87 -10.29 11.13
CA GLY A 204 1.63 -10.04 11.85
C GLY A 204 1.39 -8.59 12.29
N GLU A 205 2.40 -7.71 12.28
CA GLU A 205 2.20 -6.27 12.45
C GLU A 205 1.65 -5.65 11.16
N CYS A 206 0.98 -4.51 11.29
CA CYS A 206 0.27 -3.91 10.15
C CYS A 206 0.42 -2.39 10.08
N LEU A 207 0.19 -1.86 8.88
CA LEU A 207 -0.03 -0.44 8.58
C LEU A 207 -1.47 -0.28 8.09
N ALA A 208 -2.18 0.68 8.66
CA ALA A 208 -3.52 1.07 8.23
C ALA A 208 -3.42 2.46 7.58
N LEU A 209 -3.63 2.53 6.27
CA LEU A 209 -3.40 3.69 5.44
C LEU A 209 -4.74 4.33 5.07
N ASP A 210 -5.08 5.40 5.77
CA ASP A 210 -6.23 6.25 5.44
C ASP A 210 -5.89 7.21 4.29
N ALA A 211 -6.91 7.85 3.73
CA ALA A 211 -6.73 8.90 2.74
C ALA A 211 -5.80 10.01 3.25
N GLY A 212 -4.97 10.54 2.38
CA GLY A 212 -4.01 11.61 2.69
C GLY A 212 -2.73 11.14 3.38
N VAL A 213 -2.60 9.89 3.79
CA VAL A 213 -1.38 9.36 4.40
C VAL A 213 -0.33 9.09 3.33
N LEU A 214 0.75 9.90 3.33
CA LEU A 214 1.90 9.68 2.45
C LEU A 214 2.63 8.42 2.90
N HIS A 215 2.96 7.52 1.95
CA HIS A 215 3.60 6.24 2.26
C HIS A 215 4.43 5.69 1.09
N ALA A 216 5.34 4.77 1.40
CA ALA A 216 6.06 3.95 0.42
C ALA A 216 6.44 2.61 1.04
N TYR A 217 6.28 1.51 0.31
CA TYR A 217 6.80 0.20 0.70
C TYR A 217 8.22 0.05 0.16
N LEU A 218 9.16 -0.32 1.01
CA LEU A 218 10.58 -0.37 0.65
C LEU A 218 11.06 -1.79 0.36
N SER A 219 10.67 -2.76 1.20
CA SER A 219 11.02 -4.17 0.99
C SER A 219 10.19 -5.09 1.89
N GLY A 220 10.07 -6.35 1.50
CA GLY A 220 9.39 -7.39 2.27
C GLY A 220 8.15 -7.92 1.58
N CYS A 221 7.49 -8.88 2.23
CA CYS A 221 6.29 -9.53 1.70
C CYS A 221 5.13 -9.38 2.69
N ALA A 222 3.94 -9.14 2.17
CA ALA A 222 2.76 -8.81 2.97
C ALA A 222 1.46 -9.31 2.33
N VAL A 223 0.40 -9.38 3.15
CA VAL A 223 -0.99 -9.35 2.69
C VAL A 223 -1.44 -7.91 2.70
N GLU A 224 -2.05 -7.45 1.61
CA GLU A 224 -2.70 -6.14 1.54
C GLU A 224 -4.18 -6.32 1.24
N VAL A 225 -5.02 -5.56 1.95
CA VAL A 225 -6.46 -5.44 1.64
C VAL A 225 -6.78 -3.98 1.38
N MET A 226 -7.51 -3.70 0.31
CA MET A 226 -7.84 -2.35 -0.12
C MET A 226 -9.23 -2.27 -0.73
N ASN A 227 -9.81 -1.07 -0.80
CA ASN A 227 -10.93 -0.81 -1.68
C ASN A 227 -10.50 -0.98 -3.15
N GLY A 228 -11.43 -1.36 -4.02
CA GLY A 228 -11.16 -1.62 -5.45
C GLY A 228 -10.94 -0.35 -6.26
N SER A 229 -9.89 0.44 -5.96
CA SER A 229 -9.56 1.69 -6.66
C SER A 229 -8.12 1.68 -7.20
N ASP A 230 -7.91 2.33 -8.36
CA ASP A 230 -6.60 2.54 -8.99
C ASP A 230 -6.04 3.96 -8.77
N ASN A 231 -6.66 4.77 -7.90
CA ASN A 231 -6.25 6.15 -7.63
C ASN A 231 -4.96 6.24 -6.84
N VAL A 232 -3.88 6.67 -7.49
CA VAL A 232 -2.53 6.80 -6.91
C VAL A 232 -1.88 8.09 -7.38
N ILE A 233 -1.62 9.02 -6.45
CA ILE A 233 -0.87 10.23 -6.72
C ILE A 233 0.55 10.09 -6.16
N ARG A 234 1.57 10.25 -7.03
CA ARG A 234 2.96 9.94 -6.72
C ARG A 234 3.81 11.19 -6.51
N ALA A 235 4.76 11.10 -5.58
CA ALA A 235 5.75 12.15 -5.29
C ALA A 235 7.12 11.86 -5.91
N GLY A 236 7.53 10.59 -5.95
CA GLY A 236 8.86 10.18 -6.40
C GLY A 236 9.10 8.68 -6.27
N PHE A 237 10.37 8.28 -6.35
CA PHE A 237 10.84 6.89 -6.39
C PHE A 237 10.21 6.07 -7.52
N THR A 238 10.01 6.73 -8.66
CA THR A 238 9.35 6.11 -9.82
C THR A 238 9.67 6.85 -11.10
N THR A 239 9.63 6.12 -12.22
CA THR A 239 9.65 6.69 -13.57
C THR A 239 8.26 7.07 -14.08
N LYS A 240 7.19 6.73 -13.35
CA LYS A 240 5.81 7.08 -13.68
C LYS A 240 5.56 8.56 -13.42
N HIS A 241 4.47 9.07 -13.99
CA HIS A 241 4.05 10.45 -13.77
C HIS A 241 3.89 10.78 -12.28
N CYS A 242 4.48 11.92 -11.86
CA CYS A 242 4.33 12.51 -10.54
C CYS A 242 3.64 13.86 -10.68
N ASP A 243 2.44 14.00 -10.10
CA ASP A 243 1.73 15.27 -10.00
C ASP A 243 1.94 15.86 -8.61
N ARG A 244 3.01 16.65 -8.48
CA ARG A 244 3.42 17.24 -7.20
C ARG A 244 2.39 18.22 -6.64
N ASN A 245 1.69 18.96 -7.51
CA ASN A 245 0.65 19.90 -7.08
C ASN A 245 -0.55 19.14 -6.50
N GLU A 246 -0.99 18.10 -7.19
CA GLU A 246 -2.09 17.28 -6.72
C GLU A 246 -1.72 16.50 -5.46
N LEU A 247 -0.47 15.99 -5.38
CA LEU A 247 0.04 15.36 -4.17
C LEU A 247 -0.05 16.29 -2.96
N LEU A 248 0.46 17.53 -3.09
CA LEU A 248 0.41 18.53 -2.02
C LEU A 248 -1.02 18.89 -1.61
N ARG A 249 -1.96 18.86 -2.57
CA ARG A 249 -3.38 19.17 -2.32
C ARG A 249 -4.09 18.11 -1.48
N ILE A 250 -3.71 16.84 -1.64
CA ILE A 250 -4.43 15.73 -0.99
C ILE A 250 -3.67 15.12 0.19
N THR A 251 -2.38 15.42 0.37
CA THR A 251 -1.59 14.92 1.49
C THR A 251 -2.01 15.58 2.80
N SER A 252 -2.17 14.78 3.85
CA SER A 252 -2.28 15.27 5.22
C SER A 252 -0.89 15.56 5.77
N PHE A 253 -0.63 16.79 6.17
CA PHE A 253 0.62 17.21 6.81
C PHE A 253 0.55 17.19 8.34
N GLU A 254 -0.49 16.56 8.90
CA GLU A 254 -0.58 16.36 10.34
C GLU A 254 0.40 15.28 10.79
N PRO A 255 1.26 15.58 11.79
CA PRO A 255 2.13 14.57 12.38
C PRO A 255 1.32 13.42 12.96
N SER A 256 1.76 12.20 12.76
CA SER A 256 1.10 11.01 13.29
C SER A 256 1.96 10.35 14.39
N PRO A 257 1.35 9.64 15.37
CA PRO A 257 2.08 8.73 16.22
C PRO A 257 2.64 7.57 15.39
N SER A 258 3.39 6.66 16.02
CA SER A 258 3.90 5.46 15.32
C SER A 258 2.77 4.77 14.54
N PRO A 259 2.94 4.57 13.22
CA PRO A 259 1.91 4.01 12.37
C PRO A 259 1.76 2.49 12.53
N VAL A 260 2.73 1.81 13.15
CA VAL A 260 2.70 0.34 13.34
C VAL A 260 1.61 -0.04 14.33
N LYS A 261 0.74 -0.96 13.90
CA LYS A 261 -0.36 -1.50 14.70
C LYS A 261 -0.31 -3.03 14.73
N ARG A 262 -1.10 -3.61 15.65
CA ARG A 262 -1.28 -5.06 15.79
C ARG A 262 -2.76 -5.40 15.80
N PRO A 263 -3.14 -6.62 15.40
CA PRO A 263 -4.52 -7.05 15.52
C PRO A 263 -4.92 -7.21 16.99
N GLU A 264 -6.17 -6.93 17.30
CA GLU A 264 -6.81 -7.24 18.57
C GLU A 264 -7.69 -8.49 18.42
N ASN A 265 -7.36 -9.56 19.13
CA ASN A 265 -8.07 -10.85 19.00
C ASN A 265 -8.15 -11.36 17.55
N GLY A 266 -7.10 -11.18 16.77
CA GLY A 266 -7.05 -11.56 15.35
C GLY A 266 -7.78 -10.60 14.41
N VAL A 267 -8.36 -9.49 14.89
CA VAL A 267 -9.05 -8.48 14.08
C VAL A 267 -8.12 -7.31 13.83
N TYR A 268 -7.87 -7.00 12.57
CA TYR A 268 -7.05 -5.87 12.16
C TYR A 268 -7.85 -4.56 12.12
N PRO A 269 -7.20 -3.39 12.36
CA PRO A 269 -7.87 -2.10 12.24
C PRO A 269 -8.37 -1.89 10.81
N SER A 270 -9.64 -1.51 10.64
CA SER A 270 -10.21 -1.24 9.32
C SER A 270 -10.09 0.24 8.97
N THR A 271 -9.66 0.52 7.74
CA THR A 271 -9.61 1.85 7.15
C THR A 271 -10.60 2.00 5.99
N GLY A 272 -11.09 0.88 5.44
CA GLY A 272 -11.91 0.84 4.24
C GLY A 272 -13.25 0.11 4.40
N SER A 273 -13.85 -0.19 3.26
CA SER A 273 -15.10 -0.97 3.18
C SER A 273 -14.86 -2.48 3.33
N TYR A 274 -13.92 -2.87 4.18
CA TYR A 274 -13.55 -4.26 4.45
C TYR A 274 -13.23 -4.49 5.93
N LEU A 275 -13.29 -5.74 6.33
CA LEU A 275 -12.79 -6.25 7.61
C LEU A 275 -11.79 -7.37 7.31
N LEU A 276 -10.62 -7.33 7.95
CA LEU A 276 -9.61 -8.39 7.87
C LEU A 276 -9.44 -9.04 9.23
N THR A 277 -9.46 -10.38 9.23
CA THR A 277 -9.16 -11.20 10.42
C THR A 277 -8.07 -12.21 10.10
N SER A 278 -7.25 -12.55 11.10
CA SER A 278 -6.29 -13.66 11.03
C SER A 278 -6.78 -14.85 11.87
N HIS A 279 -6.47 -16.04 11.39
CA HIS A 279 -6.89 -17.31 11.98
C HIS A 279 -5.71 -18.28 12.01
N ASP A 280 -5.40 -18.80 13.19
CA ASP A 280 -4.34 -19.78 13.40
C ASP A 280 -4.76 -21.20 12.99
N PRO A 281 -3.80 -22.12 12.76
CA PRO A 281 -4.09 -23.54 12.54
C PRO A 281 -4.98 -24.14 13.62
N GLY A 282 -5.92 -24.96 13.19
CA GLY A 282 -6.93 -25.57 14.06
C GLY A 282 -8.20 -24.75 14.24
N SER A 283 -8.21 -23.46 13.85
CA SER A 283 -9.42 -22.63 13.90
C SER A 283 -10.38 -22.94 12.74
N THR A 284 -11.62 -22.46 12.85
CA THR A 284 -12.62 -22.55 11.78
C THR A 284 -13.15 -21.16 11.45
N ILE A 285 -13.03 -20.78 10.18
CA ILE A 285 -13.63 -19.57 9.64
C ILE A 285 -15.06 -19.89 9.26
N ALA A 286 -16.04 -19.19 9.83
CA ALA A 286 -17.45 -19.29 9.47
C ALA A 286 -17.88 -17.99 8.78
N ALA A 287 -18.20 -18.08 7.50
CA ALA A 287 -18.57 -16.93 6.69
C ALA A 287 -20.04 -16.53 6.92
N THR A 288 -20.27 -15.31 7.37
CA THR A 288 -21.60 -14.70 7.46
C THR A 288 -22.00 -13.94 6.20
N GLN A 289 -21.03 -13.68 5.36
CA GLN A 289 -21.15 -13.04 4.02
C GLN A 289 -20.00 -13.51 3.13
N THR A 290 -19.96 -13.08 1.87
CA THR A 290 -18.87 -13.44 0.95
C THR A 290 -17.52 -13.03 1.56
N THR A 291 -16.66 -14.02 1.73
CA THR A 291 -15.35 -13.90 2.39
C THR A 291 -14.26 -14.44 1.47
N VAL A 292 -13.23 -13.64 1.20
CA VAL A 292 -12.01 -14.09 0.51
C VAL A 292 -11.01 -14.52 1.58
N VAL A 293 -10.51 -15.73 1.48
CA VAL A 293 -9.49 -16.28 2.39
C VAL A 293 -8.22 -16.56 1.62
N VAL A 294 -7.10 -16.05 2.11
CA VAL A 294 -5.75 -16.38 1.64
C VAL A 294 -4.92 -16.92 2.79
N THR A 295 -4.04 -17.88 2.54
CA THR A 295 -3.22 -18.49 3.59
C THR A 295 -1.73 -18.31 3.34
N THR A 296 -0.93 -18.35 4.39
CA THR A 296 0.54 -18.34 4.30
C THR A 296 1.11 -19.66 3.73
N THR A 297 0.26 -20.61 3.41
CA THR A 297 0.59 -21.85 2.69
C THR A 297 0.16 -21.84 1.22
N GLY A 298 -0.32 -20.68 0.73
CA GLY A 298 -0.66 -20.44 -0.68
C GLY A 298 -2.06 -20.91 -1.09
N GLU A 299 -2.84 -21.46 -0.17
CA GLU A 299 -4.24 -21.75 -0.47
C GLU A 299 -5.08 -20.49 -0.47
N SER A 300 -6.02 -20.42 -1.38
CA SER A 300 -6.96 -19.30 -1.48
C SER A 300 -8.36 -19.79 -1.83
N HIS A 301 -9.35 -19.25 -1.12
CA HIS A 301 -10.72 -19.69 -1.19
C HIS A 301 -11.69 -18.51 -1.19
N VAL A 302 -12.86 -18.71 -1.76
CA VAL A 302 -14.04 -17.89 -1.49
C VAL A 302 -15.05 -18.73 -0.69
N LEU A 303 -15.57 -18.12 0.36
CA LEU A 303 -16.66 -18.65 1.16
C LEU A 303 -17.89 -17.78 0.93
N LEU A 304 -19.03 -18.41 0.67
CA LEU A 304 -20.33 -17.75 0.67
C LEU A 304 -20.94 -17.79 2.08
N ALA A 305 -21.94 -16.95 2.32
CA ALA A 305 -22.64 -16.94 3.61
C ALA A 305 -23.13 -18.36 4.00
N GLY A 306 -22.80 -18.76 5.22
CA GLY A 306 -23.11 -20.09 5.77
C GLY A 306 -22.05 -21.16 5.50
N GLU A 307 -21.05 -20.90 4.66
CA GLU A 307 -19.93 -21.82 4.43
C GLU A 307 -18.87 -21.69 5.52
N THR A 308 -18.10 -22.76 5.73
CA THR A 308 -17.00 -22.80 6.70
C THR A 308 -15.71 -23.32 6.06
N LEU A 309 -14.57 -22.87 6.58
CA LEU A 309 -13.23 -23.35 6.24
C LEU A 309 -12.46 -23.67 7.53
N ARG A 310 -11.95 -24.88 7.67
CA ARG A 310 -10.99 -25.21 8.71
C ARG A 310 -9.59 -24.84 8.23
N VAL A 311 -8.85 -24.10 9.07
CA VAL A 311 -7.45 -23.76 8.83
C VAL A 311 -6.61 -24.93 9.31
N GLU A 312 -6.01 -25.67 8.37
CA GLU A 312 -5.20 -26.87 8.70
C GLU A 312 -3.75 -26.51 9.01
N THR A 313 -3.16 -25.62 8.21
CA THR A 313 -1.75 -25.21 8.32
C THR A 313 -1.56 -23.72 8.02
N GLY A 314 -0.51 -23.12 8.60
CA GLY A 314 -0.19 -21.73 8.39
C GLY A 314 -1.25 -20.79 8.99
N THR A 315 -1.08 -19.49 8.80
CA THR A 315 -2.09 -18.49 9.18
C THR A 315 -2.97 -18.18 7.99
N ALA A 316 -4.29 -18.15 8.21
CA ALA A 316 -5.26 -17.70 7.22
C ALA A 316 -5.70 -16.27 7.49
N PHE A 317 -5.82 -15.47 6.43
CA PHE A 317 -6.35 -14.12 6.44
C PHE A 317 -7.71 -14.12 5.73
N ALA A 318 -8.74 -13.74 6.45
CA ALA A 318 -10.11 -13.71 5.94
C ALA A 318 -10.57 -12.25 5.79
N ALA A 319 -10.80 -11.83 4.54
CA ALA A 319 -11.31 -10.52 4.20
C ALA A 319 -12.78 -10.59 3.79
N THR A 320 -13.57 -9.70 4.33
CA THR A 320 -15.01 -9.60 4.06
C THR A 320 -15.41 -8.13 3.94
N ALA A 321 -16.57 -7.85 3.33
CA ALA A 321 -17.09 -6.49 3.29
C ALA A 321 -17.31 -5.95 4.72
N GLY A 322 -16.80 -4.74 4.95
CA GLY A 322 -17.03 -3.99 6.19
C GLY A 322 -18.18 -3.00 6.04
N THR A 323 -18.57 -2.37 7.12
CA THR A 323 -19.47 -1.22 7.06
C THR A 323 -18.73 -0.04 6.46
N PRO A 324 -19.24 0.63 5.40
CA PRO A 324 -18.63 1.85 4.89
C PRO A 324 -18.54 2.89 6.01
N ARG A 325 -17.40 3.59 6.10
CA ARG A 325 -17.20 4.71 7.03
C ARG A 325 -17.77 6.00 6.49
#